data_777efeeb9c5fe1932958a317e7103c00
#
_entry.id   777efeeb9c5fe1932958a317e7103c00
#
_cell.length_a   1.000
_cell.length_b   1.000
_cell.length_c   1.000
_cell.angle_alpha   90.00
_cell.angle_beta   90.00
_cell.angle_gamma   90.00
#
_symmetry.space_group_name_H-M   'P 1'
#
loop_
_entity.id
_entity.type
_entity.pdbx_description
1 polymer ?
#
loop_
_entity_poly.entity_id
_entity_poly.type
_entity_poly.pdbx_seq_one_letter_code
_entity_poly.pdbx_strand_id
1 'polypeptide(L)'
;MKKIIITTLLIIATLPLSAQATTPISLGERSGVRVLSLNQLKDSALRNNIAIRKAYHNIDAAQEQRKEAFTNYFPNVSGVGAWFNANKGMAKMDINLADNMSPETAMALAQILPPQILGSLTSPMSMTMMKNGVVAGITATQPVFAGGQIINGNKLAKVGEDVSHLQLQLSKDEVEKNTEQYFWQFVTLKEKMKTIRAVEELLNGINKDVSVAVKAGVAMRNDLLQVQLRQNDIESQKLKLQNGISIIKLLLAQYCGLRDTTFDVSYNADVSVPISLKKDHQQALLQTTEYQLLNKQVEATQLQHKMAIGENLPTVAVGAGYNYHTLLDNNRSFAMIFATVNIPISSWWGGSHSIKRKKIEQQKAIEQLNDNSELLKIRMQKAWNDVDESYQQLALAQRSIEQAEENLRLNRNFYQAGTSKMSDLLQAQLLYQQALDKCTDAFAEYQNKLLEYRLATGN
;
A
#
# COMPACT_ATOMS: atom_id res chain seq x y z
N MET A 1 20.40 -54.25 -26.33
CA MET A 1 21.53 -53.34 -25.98
C MET A 1 21.42 -52.12 -26.86
N LYS A 2 21.03 -50.99 -26.31
CA LYS A 2 21.42 -49.62 -26.71
C LYS A 2 20.78 -48.69 -25.64
N LYS A 3 21.63 -48.20 -24.75
CA LYS A 3 21.29 -47.19 -23.72
C LYS A 3 21.06 -45.85 -24.43
N ILE A 4 19.91 -45.29 -24.30
CA ILE A 4 19.67 -43.88 -24.62
C ILE A 4 19.76 -43.11 -23.34
N ILE A 5 20.87 -42.38 -23.15
CA ILE A 5 21.10 -41.42 -22.10
C ILE A 5 20.37 -40.16 -22.51
N ILE A 6 19.31 -39.80 -21.77
CA ILE A 6 18.66 -38.51 -21.91
C ILE A 6 19.45 -37.55 -21.01
N THR A 7 20.31 -36.76 -21.63
CA THR A 7 21.02 -35.66 -20.99
C THR A 7 20.07 -34.49 -20.90
N THR A 8 19.48 -34.28 -19.73
CA THR A 8 18.75 -33.05 -19.40
C THR A 8 19.73 -31.90 -19.30
N LEU A 9 19.73 -31.04 -20.30
CA LEU A 9 20.50 -29.80 -20.31
C LEU A 9 19.82 -28.80 -19.40
N LEU A 10 20.29 -28.71 -18.15
CA LEU A 10 19.89 -27.67 -17.20
C LEU A 10 20.66 -26.40 -17.56
N ILE A 11 20.07 -25.53 -18.38
CA ILE A 11 20.62 -24.21 -18.64
C ILE A 11 20.30 -23.35 -17.42
N ILE A 12 21.23 -23.30 -16.48
CA ILE A 12 21.27 -22.29 -15.42
C ILE A 12 21.77 -21.01 -16.09
N ALA A 13 20.87 -20.13 -16.48
CA ALA A 13 21.21 -18.78 -16.86
C ALA A 13 21.64 -18.01 -15.59
N THR A 14 22.93 -17.98 -15.33
CA THR A 14 23.54 -17.08 -14.36
C THR A 14 23.49 -15.67 -14.92
N LEU A 15 22.44 -14.91 -14.57
CA LEU A 15 22.45 -13.46 -14.71
C LEU A 15 23.49 -12.90 -13.72
N PRO A 16 24.41 -12.03 -14.14
CA PRO A 16 25.28 -11.34 -13.21
C PRO A 16 24.42 -10.36 -12.39
N LEU A 17 24.27 -10.64 -11.11
CA LEU A 17 23.74 -9.69 -10.14
C LEU A 17 24.80 -8.57 -10.02
N SER A 18 24.67 -7.54 -10.85
CA SER A 18 25.41 -6.30 -10.66
C SER A 18 24.84 -5.63 -9.40
N ALA A 19 25.34 -6.03 -8.25
CA ALA A 19 25.24 -5.22 -7.05
C ALA A 19 25.94 -3.89 -7.35
N GLN A 20 25.17 -2.88 -7.73
CA GLN A 20 25.63 -1.51 -7.63
C GLN A 20 25.85 -1.25 -6.15
N ALA A 21 27.10 -1.43 -5.73
CA ALA A 21 27.58 -0.93 -4.47
C ALA A 21 27.34 0.60 -4.49
N THR A 22 26.29 1.02 -3.80
CA THR A 22 26.14 2.43 -3.42
C THR A 22 27.32 2.73 -2.51
N THR A 23 28.31 3.38 -3.10
CA THR A 23 29.41 3.97 -2.32
C THR A 23 28.80 4.85 -1.23
N PRO A 24 29.09 4.61 0.05
CA PRO A 24 28.72 5.54 1.08
C PRO A 24 29.48 6.83 0.78
N ILE A 25 28.76 7.92 0.58
CA ILE A 25 29.35 9.27 0.50
C ILE A 25 30.06 9.48 1.83
N SER A 26 31.38 9.36 1.83
CA SER A 26 32.24 9.74 2.94
C SER A 26 32.23 11.26 3.02
N LEU A 27 31.29 11.81 3.76
CA LEU A 27 31.35 13.20 4.21
C LEU A 27 32.30 13.22 5.41
N GLY A 28 33.40 13.93 5.23
CA GLY A 28 34.45 14.10 6.23
C GLY A 28 33.88 14.48 7.60
N GLU A 29 34.27 13.72 8.59
CA GLU A 29 34.09 14.04 9.99
C GLU A 29 34.79 15.36 10.32
N ARG A 30 34.02 16.45 10.30
CA ARG A 30 34.31 17.61 11.14
C ARG A 30 33.33 17.54 12.32
N SER A 31 33.84 17.66 13.53
CA SER A 31 33.15 17.72 14.81
C SER A 31 32.17 18.91 14.87
N GLY A 32 31.04 18.80 14.17
CA GLY A 32 29.98 19.78 14.14
C GLY A 32 28.64 19.08 14.03
N VAL A 33 27.67 19.50 14.80
CA VAL A 33 26.29 19.05 14.71
C VAL A 33 25.81 19.21 13.26
N ARG A 34 25.40 18.12 12.63
CA ARG A 34 24.91 18.13 11.24
C ARG A 34 23.59 18.91 11.17
N VAL A 35 23.55 19.98 10.40
CA VAL A 35 22.32 20.76 10.17
C VAL A 35 21.63 20.24 8.91
N LEU A 36 20.36 19.83 9.03
CA LEU A 36 19.56 19.26 7.96
C LEU A 36 18.44 20.21 7.55
N SER A 37 18.24 20.40 6.26
CA SER A 37 17.08 21.09 5.72
C SER A 37 15.87 20.16 5.60
N LEU A 38 14.66 20.73 5.48
CA LEU A 38 13.43 19.98 5.25
C LEU A 38 13.53 19.07 4.01
N ASN A 39 14.08 19.58 2.90
CA ASN A 39 14.22 18.79 1.68
C ASN A 39 15.17 17.60 1.86
N GLN A 40 16.27 17.77 2.59
CA GLN A 40 17.18 16.66 2.89
C GLN A 40 16.52 15.58 3.75
N LEU A 41 15.66 15.98 4.69
CA LEU A 41 14.88 15.03 5.51
C LEU A 41 13.83 14.30 4.67
N LYS A 42 13.11 15.00 3.79
CA LYS A 42 12.15 14.38 2.85
C LYS A 42 12.84 13.36 1.94
N ASP A 43 13.96 13.74 1.31
CA ASP A 43 14.73 12.84 0.44
C ASP A 43 15.20 11.59 1.19
N SER A 44 15.66 11.76 2.44
CA SER A 44 16.09 10.64 3.29
C SER A 44 14.90 9.74 3.65
N ALA A 45 13.75 10.32 4.01
CA ALA A 45 12.54 9.58 4.32
C ALA A 45 12.04 8.78 3.11
N LEU A 46 11.96 9.41 1.93
CA LEU A 46 11.52 8.73 0.69
C LEU A 46 12.42 7.55 0.29
N ARG A 47 13.72 7.60 0.62
CA ARG A 47 14.66 6.50 0.34
C ARG A 47 14.62 5.38 1.38
N ASN A 48 14.41 5.71 2.64
CA ASN A 48 14.66 4.78 3.75
C ASN A 48 13.39 4.30 4.45
N ASN A 49 12.26 5.00 4.30
CA ASN A 49 11.03 4.70 5.04
C ASN A 49 10.46 3.33 4.66
N ILE A 50 10.01 2.59 5.67
CA ILE A 50 9.45 1.24 5.50
C ILE A 50 8.15 1.25 4.67
N ALA A 51 7.34 2.32 4.74
CA ALA A 51 6.11 2.42 3.96
C ALA A 51 6.41 2.46 2.45
N ILE A 52 7.44 3.21 2.05
CA ILE A 52 7.89 3.28 0.66
C ILE A 52 8.41 1.92 0.18
N ARG A 53 9.24 1.23 0.99
CA ARG A 53 9.74 -0.10 0.63
C ARG A 53 8.61 -1.12 0.48
N LYS A 54 7.61 -1.08 1.38
CA LYS A 54 6.42 -1.95 1.26
C LYS A 54 5.64 -1.64 -0.01
N ALA A 55 5.48 -0.37 -0.38
CA ALA A 55 4.79 0.03 -1.59
C ALA A 55 5.51 -0.47 -2.86
N TYR A 56 6.85 -0.48 -2.90
CA TYR A 56 7.61 -1.11 -3.99
C TYR A 56 7.38 -2.63 -4.05
N HIS A 57 7.40 -3.33 -2.91
CA HIS A 57 7.09 -4.77 -2.90
C HIS A 57 5.65 -5.06 -3.35
N ASN A 58 4.70 -4.17 -3.10
CA ASN A 58 3.34 -4.31 -3.62
C ASN A 58 3.30 -4.18 -5.15
N ILE A 59 4.13 -3.29 -5.73
CA ILE A 59 4.28 -3.19 -7.18
C ILE A 59 4.89 -4.47 -7.75
N ASP A 60 5.98 -4.97 -7.15
CA ASP A 60 6.61 -6.22 -7.57
C ASP A 60 5.60 -7.38 -7.54
N ALA A 61 4.80 -7.49 -6.47
CA ALA A 61 3.75 -8.49 -6.35
C ALA A 61 2.66 -8.34 -7.43
N ALA A 62 2.24 -7.11 -7.73
CA ALA A 62 1.26 -6.85 -8.78
C ALA A 62 1.81 -7.16 -10.19
N GLN A 63 3.10 -6.92 -10.42
CA GLN A 63 3.77 -7.31 -11.67
C GLN A 63 3.82 -8.84 -11.83
N GLU A 64 4.14 -9.58 -10.77
CA GLU A 64 4.10 -11.05 -10.81
C GLU A 64 2.67 -11.55 -11.05
N GLN A 65 1.66 -10.95 -10.41
CA GLN A 65 0.26 -11.29 -10.66
C GLN A 65 -0.16 -11.00 -12.12
N ARG A 66 0.36 -9.93 -12.71
CA ARG A 66 0.14 -9.65 -14.15
C ARG A 66 0.82 -10.68 -15.05
N LYS A 67 2.05 -11.11 -14.72
CA LYS A 67 2.75 -12.18 -15.43
C LYS A 67 1.99 -13.51 -15.29
N GLU A 68 1.50 -13.83 -14.09
CA GLU A 68 0.65 -14.99 -13.85
C GLU A 68 -0.62 -14.94 -14.71
N ALA A 69 -1.34 -13.81 -14.74
CA ALA A 69 -2.50 -13.64 -15.60
C ALA A 69 -2.17 -13.84 -17.10
N PHE A 70 -0.97 -13.45 -17.52
CA PHE A 70 -0.50 -13.64 -18.89
C PHE A 70 -0.27 -15.12 -19.23
N THR A 71 0.08 -15.97 -18.24
CA THR A 71 0.25 -17.41 -18.50
C THR A 71 -1.03 -18.11 -18.95
N ASN A 72 -2.21 -17.52 -18.70
CA ASN A 72 -3.48 -18.04 -19.19
C ASN A 72 -3.61 -18.01 -20.73
N TYR A 73 -2.71 -17.31 -21.44
CA TYR A 73 -2.61 -17.38 -22.89
C TYR A 73 -1.85 -18.62 -23.39
N PHE A 74 -1.12 -19.32 -22.53
CA PHE A 74 -0.37 -20.51 -22.89
C PHE A 74 -1.18 -21.80 -22.69
N PRO A 75 -0.79 -22.90 -23.36
CA PRO A 75 -1.39 -24.20 -23.10
C PRO A 75 -1.20 -24.62 -21.66
N ASN A 76 -2.28 -25.10 -21.05
CA ASN A 76 -2.21 -25.75 -19.74
C ASN A 76 -1.76 -27.20 -19.95
N VAL A 77 -0.61 -27.56 -19.41
CA VAL A 77 -0.07 -28.91 -19.46
C VAL A 77 -0.26 -29.59 -18.11
N SER A 78 -1.01 -30.69 -18.10
CA SER A 78 -1.28 -31.47 -16.89
C SER A 78 -0.88 -32.93 -17.07
N GLY A 79 -0.32 -33.53 -16.03
CA GLY A 79 -0.07 -34.96 -15.93
C GLY A 79 -1.05 -35.62 -14.97
N VAL A 80 -1.62 -36.74 -15.38
CA VAL A 80 -2.53 -37.55 -14.55
C VAL A 80 -1.94 -38.95 -14.42
N GLY A 81 -1.93 -39.48 -13.20
CA GLY A 81 -1.62 -40.87 -12.90
C GLY A 81 -2.62 -41.42 -11.91
N ALA A 82 -3.24 -42.55 -12.25
CA ALA A 82 -4.17 -43.23 -11.35
C ALA A 82 -3.91 -44.72 -11.40
N TRP A 83 -3.91 -45.36 -10.23
CA TRP A 83 -3.94 -46.80 -10.05
C TRP A 83 -5.20 -47.17 -9.32
N PHE A 84 -5.84 -48.25 -9.76
CA PHE A 84 -7.02 -48.76 -9.08
C PHE A 84 -6.96 -50.27 -8.99
N ASN A 85 -7.62 -50.81 -7.97
CA ASN A 85 -7.87 -52.23 -7.77
C ASN A 85 -9.26 -52.41 -7.20
N ALA A 86 -10.10 -53.11 -7.93
CA ALA A 86 -11.49 -53.40 -7.53
C ALA A 86 -11.65 -54.87 -7.10
N ASN A 87 -12.51 -55.12 -6.12
CA ASN A 87 -12.84 -56.47 -5.68
C ASN A 87 -13.57 -57.29 -6.77
N LYS A 88 -14.28 -56.58 -7.70
CA LYS A 88 -14.95 -57.12 -8.89
C LYS A 88 -14.56 -56.29 -10.09
N GLY A 89 -14.50 -56.91 -11.29
CA GLY A 89 -14.26 -56.17 -12.51
C GLY A 89 -15.38 -55.16 -12.80
N MET A 90 -14.99 -53.94 -13.25
CA MET A 90 -15.94 -52.88 -13.56
C MET A 90 -16.68 -53.10 -14.88
N ALA A 91 -16.15 -53.92 -15.80
CA ALA A 91 -16.79 -54.30 -17.06
C ALA A 91 -16.77 -55.81 -17.20
N LYS A 92 -17.88 -56.37 -17.65
CA LYS A 92 -18.05 -57.77 -17.98
C LYS A 92 -18.52 -57.86 -19.45
N MET A 93 -17.81 -58.59 -20.25
CA MET A 93 -18.20 -58.84 -21.63
C MET A 93 -18.51 -60.32 -21.77
N ASP A 94 -19.71 -60.63 -22.10
CA ASP A 94 -20.13 -61.99 -22.39
C ASP A 94 -20.08 -62.16 -23.92
N ILE A 95 -19.16 -62.99 -24.38
CA ILE A 95 -18.98 -63.29 -25.82
C ILE A 95 -19.62 -64.65 -26.04
N ASN A 96 -20.70 -64.68 -26.77
CA ASN A 96 -21.31 -65.91 -27.22
C ASN A 96 -21.07 -66.08 -28.72
N LEU A 97 -20.17 -66.98 -29.08
CA LEU A 97 -19.88 -67.25 -30.52
C LEU A 97 -21.11 -67.78 -31.24
N ALA A 98 -22.03 -68.41 -30.52
CA ALA A 98 -23.24 -68.97 -31.12
C ALA A 98 -24.19 -67.89 -31.66
N ASP A 99 -24.22 -66.68 -31.06
CA ASP A 99 -25.11 -65.57 -31.44
C ASP A 99 -24.72 -64.96 -32.80
N ASN A 100 -23.46 -65.13 -33.21
CA ASN A 100 -22.90 -64.58 -34.47
C ASN A 100 -22.70 -65.68 -35.56
N MET A 101 -23.09 -66.92 -35.31
CA MET A 101 -22.99 -68.02 -36.27
C MET A 101 -24.27 -68.14 -37.05
N SER A 102 -24.17 -68.21 -38.40
CA SER A 102 -25.32 -68.55 -39.23
C SER A 102 -25.72 -70.00 -38.95
N PRO A 103 -27.00 -70.34 -39.08
CA PRO A 103 -27.47 -71.75 -38.89
C PRO A 103 -26.72 -72.74 -39.78
N GLU A 104 -26.33 -72.32 -40.96
CA GLU A 104 -25.55 -73.15 -41.90
C GLU A 104 -24.12 -73.42 -41.40
N THR A 105 -23.49 -72.40 -40.79
CA THR A 105 -22.11 -72.57 -40.29
C THR A 105 -22.16 -73.41 -38.97
N ALA A 106 -23.17 -73.29 -38.19
CA ALA A 106 -23.37 -74.12 -36.98
C ALA A 106 -23.58 -75.59 -37.33
N MET A 107 -24.37 -75.85 -38.37
CA MET A 107 -24.58 -77.24 -38.86
C MET A 107 -23.30 -77.84 -39.49
N ALA A 108 -22.53 -77.05 -40.23
CA ALA A 108 -21.27 -77.51 -40.86
C ALA A 108 -20.23 -77.83 -39.76
N LEU A 109 -20.10 -76.98 -38.68
CA LEU A 109 -19.22 -77.25 -37.56
C LEU A 109 -19.65 -78.49 -36.75
N ALA A 110 -20.97 -78.73 -36.58
CA ALA A 110 -21.49 -79.88 -35.87
C ALA A 110 -21.22 -81.20 -36.55
N GLN A 111 -20.99 -81.21 -37.91
CA GLN A 111 -20.61 -82.41 -38.67
C GLN A 111 -19.08 -82.69 -38.64
N ILE A 112 -18.25 -81.70 -38.35
CA ILE A 112 -16.80 -81.82 -38.40
C ILE A 112 -16.17 -81.94 -36.98
N LEU A 113 -16.77 -81.33 -35.96
CA LEU A 113 -16.21 -81.27 -34.60
C LEU A 113 -16.91 -82.22 -33.64
N PRO A 114 -16.19 -82.88 -32.71
CA PRO A 114 -16.76 -83.64 -31.63
C PRO A 114 -17.72 -82.78 -30.76
N PRO A 115 -18.85 -83.33 -30.26
CA PRO A 115 -19.83 -82.55 -29.47
C PRO A 115 -19.24 -81.80 -28.29
N GLN A 116 -18.17 -82.29 -27.71
CA GLN A 116 -17.47 -81.71 -26.57
C GLN A 116 -16.73 -80.43 -26.96
N ILE A 117 -16.17 -80.38 -28.15
CA ILE A 117 -15.46 -79.21 -28.68
C ILE A 117 -16.49 -78.17 -29.13
N LEU A 118 -17.56 -78.56 -29.78
CA LEU A 118 -18.65 -77.71 -30.20
C LEU A 118 -19.31 -77.03 -28.99
N GLY A 119 -19.58 -77.80 -27.92
CA GLY A 119 -20.13 -77.28 -26.68
C GLY A 119 -19.22 -76.25 -25.98
N SER A 120 -17.94 -76.47 -26.05
CA SER A 120 -16.98 -75.49 -25.49
C SER A 120 -16.86 -74.21 -26.33
N LEU A 121 -17.03 -74.29 -27.65
CA LEU A 121 -17.00 -73.13 -28.58
C LEU A 121 -18.31 -72.31 -28.53
N THR A 122 -19.45 -72.96 -28.20
CA THR A 122 -20.76 -72.30 -28.10
C THR A 122 -21.11 -71.90 -26.67
N SER A 123 -20.30 -72.24 -25.70
CA SER A 123 -20.50 -71.79 -24.30
C SER A 123 -20.21 -70.31 -24.20
N PRO A 124 -21.07 -69.54 -23.51
CA PRO A 124 -20.81 -68.10 -23.28
C PRO A 124 -19.52 -67.90 -22.50
N MET A 125 -18.53 -67.28 -23.17
CA MET A 125 -17.27 -66.94 -22.56
C MET A 125 -17.39 -65.57 -21.87
N SER A 126 -17.39 -65.60 -20.56
CA SER A 126 -17.52 -64.37 -19.77
C SER A 126 -16.14 -63.84 -19.45
N MET A 127 -15.80 -62.69 -20.01
CA MET A 127 -14.52 -62.01 -19.75
C MET A 127 -14.75 -60.85 -18.79
N THR A 128 -14.13 -60.92 -17.64
CA THR A 128 -14.20 -59.83 -16.63
C THR A 128 -13.01 -58.90 -16.88
N MET A 129 -13.32 -57.63 -17.20
CA MET A 129 -12.34 -56.63 -17.55
C MET A 129 -12.24 -55.55 -16.48
N MET A 130 -11.11 -54.81 -16.47
CA MET A 130 -10.93 -53.61 -15.61
C MET A 130 -11.02 -53.93 -14.11
N LYS A 131 -10.43 -55.05 -13.65
CA LYS A 131 -10.34 -55.37 -12.21
C LYS A 131 -9.25 -54.57 -11.54
N ASN A 132 -8.11 -54.41 -12.21
CA ASN A 132 -6.99 -53.57 -11.75
C ASN A 132 -6.40 -52.87 -12.98
N GLY A 133 -5.71 -51.77 -12.73
CA GLY A 133 -5.05 -51.08 -13.83
C GLY A 133 -4.34 -49.81 -13.40
N VAL A 134 -3.49 -49.34 -14.29
CA VAL A 134 -2.85 -48.04 -14.19
C VAL A 134 -3.28 -47.20 -15.40
N VAL A 135 -3.61 -45.97 -15.17
CA VAL A 135 -3.85 -44.95 -16.18
C VAL A 135 -2.88 -43.81 -15.94
N ALA A 136 -2.09 -43.45 -16.89
CA ALA A 136 -1.18 -42.33 -16.83
C ALA A 136 -1.22 -41.55 -18.16
N GLY A 137 -1.14 -40.23 -18.08
CA GLY A 137 -1.14 -39.41 -19.27
C GLY A 137 -0.66 -38.00 -19.03
N ILE A 138 -0.20 -37.36 -20.10
CA ILE A 138 0.13 -35.94 -20.16
C ILE A 138 -0.80 -35.33 -21.21
N THR A 139 -1.50 -34.26 -20.83
CA THR A 139 -2.43 -33.55 -21.71
C THR A 139 -2.08 -32.07 -21.70
N ALA A 140 -1.93 -31.50 -22.89
CA ALA A 140 -1.82 -30.05 -23.11
C ALA A 140 -3.16 -29.55 -23.68
N THR A 141 -3.74 -28.54 -23.07
CA THR A 141 -5.02 -27.94 -23.50
C THR A 141 -4.83 -26.44 -23.70
N GLN A 142 -5.15 -25.93 -24.87
CA GLN A 142 -5.09 -24.53 -25.22
C GLN A 142 -6.49 -23.97 -25.41
N PRO A 143 -6.93 -22.99 -24.58
CA PRO A 143 -8.16 -22.23 -24.84
C PRO A 143 -7.99 -21.40 -26.12
N VAL A 144 -8.84 -21.61 -27.10
CA VAL A 144 -8.92 -20.81 -28.33
C VAL A 144 -9.91 -19.66 -28.14
N PHE A 145 -11.00 -19.94 -27.44
CA PHE A 145 -12.02 -18.97 -27.11
C PHE A 145 -12.55 -19.25 -25.71
N ALA A 146 -12.45 -18.25 -24.84
CA ALA A 146 -12.93 -18.33 -23.45
C ALA A 146 -13.84 -17.13 -23.12
N GLY A 147 -14.74 -16.76 -24.04
CA GLY A 147 -15.66 -15.64 -23.80
C GLY A 147 -14.99 -14.28 -23.52
N GLY A 148 -13.72 -14.12 -23.90
CA GLY A 148 -12.94 -12.91 -23.62
C GLY A 148 -12.43 -12.82 -22.16
N GLN A 149 -12.61 -13.84 -21.32
CA GLN A 149 -12.17 -13.85 -19.91
C GLN A 149 -10.66 -13.67 -19.78
N ILE A 150 -9.86 -14.38 -20.60
CA ILE A 150 -8.39 -14.28 -20.57
C ILE A 150 -7.95 -12.86 -20.90
N ILE A 151 -8.54 -12.24 -21.92
CA ILE A 151 -8.21 -10.88 -22.35
C ILE A 151 -8.57 -9.85 -21.27
N ASN A 152 -9.81 -9.94 -20.74
CA ASN A 152 -10.27 -9.00 -19.72
C ASN A 152 -9.59 -9.25 -18.36
N GLY A 153 -9.25 -10.50 -18.03
CA GLY A 153 -8.46 -10.86 -16.84
C GLY A 153 -7.06 -10.26 -16.89
N ASN A 154 -6.38 -10.33 -18.04
CA ASN A 154 -5.08 -9.70 -18.25
C ASN A 154 -5.16 -8.16 -18.15
N LYS A 155 -6.22 -7.54 -18.70
CA LYS A 155 -6.45 -6.10 -18.54
C LYS A 155 -6.71 -5.74 -17.09
N LEU A 156 -7.47 -6.56 -16.36
CA LEU A 156 -7.74 -6.36 -14.94
C LEU A 156 -6.46 -6.47 -14.10
N ALA A 157 -5.59 -7.42 -14.40
CA ALA A 157 -4.29 -7.54 -13.74
C ALA A 157 -3.39 -6.31 -14.03
N LYS A 158 -3.45 -5.76 -15.27
CA LYS A 158 -2.77 -4.48 -15.57
C LYS A 158 -3.33 -3.32 -14.77
N VAL A 159 -4.65 -3.22 -14.62
CA VAL A 159 -5.28 -2.20 -13.74
C VAL A 159 -4.80 -2.36 -12.31
N GLY A 160 -4.63 -3.59 -11.82
CA GLY A 160 -4.06 -3.86 -10.48
C GLY A 160 -2.63 -3.33 -10.32
N GLU A 161 -1.78 -3.50 -11.34
CA GLU A 161 -0.42 -2.92 -11.36
C GLU A 161 -0.48 -1.39 -11.37
N ASP A 162 -1.31 -0.77 -12.22
CA ASP A 162 -1.50 0.68 -12.26
C ASP A 162 -1.96 1.23 -10.90
N VAL A 163 -2.89 0.54 -10.22
CA VAL A 163 -3.35 0.88 -8.86
C VAL A 163 -2.21 0.82 -7.86
N SER A 164 -1.32 -0.18 -7.94
CA SER A 164 -0.15 -0.28 -7.05
C SER A 164 0.82 0.88 -7.23
N HIS A 165 1.01 1.36 -8.45
CA HIS A 165 1.80 2.57 -8.72
C HIS A 165 1.17 3.84 -8.12
N LEU A 166 -0.15 4.00 -8.23
CA LEU A 166 -0.87 5.11 -7.60
C LEU A 166 -0.81 5.03 -6.07
N GLN A 167 -0.89 3.83 -5.49
CA GLN A 167 -0.71 3.62 -4.05
C GLN A 167 0.70 3.96 -3.56
N LEU A 168 1.75 3.70 -4.39
CA LEU A 168 3.10 4.18 -4.09
C LEU A 168 3.12 5.72 -4.03
N GLN A 169 2.42 6.42 -4.94
CA GLN A 169 2.37 7.88 -4.90
C GLN A 169 1.70 8.37 -3.61
N LEU A 170 0.55 7.80 -3.21
CA LEU A 170 -0.08 8.11 -1.92
C LEU A 170 0.85 7.85 -0.73
N SER A 171 1.61 6.76 -0.77
CA SER A 171 2.59 6.46 0.29
C SER A 171 3.72 7.49 0.35
N LYS A 172 4.17 8.01 -0.81
CA LYS A 172 5.15 9.11 -0.86
C LYS A 172 4.58 10.39 -0.25
N ASP A 173 3.36 10.76 -0.66
CA ASP A 173 2.69 11.96 -0.15
C ASP A 173 2.49 11.89 1.37
N GLU A 174 2.12 10.72 1.90
CA GLU A 174 1.99 10.48 3.34
C GLU A 174 3.34 10.57 4.06
N VAL A 175 4.40 10.00 3.50
CA VAL A 175 5.75 10.05 4.07
C VAL A 175 6.28 11.49 4.07
N GLU A 176 6.06 12.24 2.99
CA GLU A 176 6.42 13.66 2.95
C GLU A 176 5.64 14.48 3.98
N LYS A 177 4.32 14.24 4.08
CA LYS A 177 3.46 14.90 5.05
C LYS A 177 3.96 14.70 6.48
N ASN A 178 4.16 13.45 6.87
CA ASN A 178 4.57 13.12 8.23
C ASN A 178 5.98 13.65 8.54
N THR A 179 6.90 13.62 7.55
CA THR A 179 8.25 14.18 7.71
C THR A 179 8.19 15.69 7.95
N GLU A 180 7.38 16.41 7.19
CA GLU A 180 7.23 17.86 7.33
C GLU A 180 6.54 18.23 8.64
N GLN A 181 5.53 17.48 9.07
CA GLN A 181 4.89 17.67 10.37
C GLN A 181 5.86 17.47 11.53
N TYR A 182 6.66 16.41 11.53
CA TYR A 182 7.69 16.20 12.56
C TYR A 182 8.78 17.27 12.51
N PHE A 183 9.14 17.73 11.32
CA PHE A 183 10.09 18.85 11.15
C PHE A 183 9.57 20.11 11.80
N TRP A 184 8.33 20.55 11.51
CA TRP A 184 7.75 21.75 12.11
C TRP A 184 7.52 21.61 13.61
N GLN A 185 7.17 20.41 14.07
CA GLN A 185 7.10 20.14 15.50
C GLN A 185 8.46 20.31 16.19
N PHE A 186 9.55 19.83 15.55
CA PHE A 186 10.89 20.03 16.08
C PHE A 186 11.29 21.51 16.08
N VAL A 187 11.01 22.24 15.01
CA VAL A 187 11.24 23.69 14.94
C VAL A 187 10.49 24.41 16.05
N THR A 188 9.23 24.13 16.25
CA THR A 188 8.39 24.70 17.31
C THR A 188 9.01 24.48 18.71
N LEU A 189 9.41 23.26 19.02
CA LEU A 189 10.03 22.96 20.33
C LEU A 189 11.38 23.69 20.50
N LYS A 190 12.15 23.81 19.43
CA LYS A 190 13.43 24.51 19.42
C LYS A 190 13.23 26.02 19.66
N GLU A 191 12.27 26.65 18.98
CA GLU A 191 11.98 28.07 19.14
C GLU A 191 11.43 28.37 20.55
N LYS A 192 10.50 27.55 21.06
CA LYS A 192 10.03 27.64 22.44
C LYS A 192 11.16 27.46 23.46
N MET A 193 12.13 26.60 23.19
CA MET A 193 13.32 26.48 24.05
C MET A 193 14.16 27.76 24.06
N LYS A 194 14.27 28.49 22.95
CA LYS A 194 14.94 29.80 22.92
C LYS A 194 14.17 30.82 23.75
N THR A 195 12.84 30.87 23.62
CA THR A 195 11.95 31.71 24.44
C THR A 195 12.13 31.44 25.92
N ILE A 196 12.11 30.16 26.33
CA ILE A 196 12.28 29.76 27.74
C ILE A 196 13.65 30.17 28.26
N ARG A 197 14.75 30.05 27.48
CA ARG A 197 16.06 30.51 27.90
C ARG A 197 16.13 32.03 28.09
N ALA A 198 15.52 32.79 27.16
CA ALA A 198 15.45 34.25 27.30
C ALA A 198 14.65 34.68 28.54
N VAL A 199 13.53 33.99 28.82
CA VAL A 199 12.73 34.22 30.01
C VAL A 199 13.47 33.83 31.31
N GLU A 200 14.21 32.72 31.29
CA GLU A 200 15.05 32.28 32.41
C GLU A 200 16.11 33.35 32.75
N GLU A 201 16.78 33.89 31.72
CA GLU A 201 17.78 34.94 31.87
C GLU A 201 17.15 36.23 32.44
N LEU A 202 15.99 36.63 31.91
CA LEU A 202 15.23 37.79 32.43
C LEU A 202 14.85 37.62 33.92
N LEU A 203 14.30 36.46 34.29
CA LEU A 203 13.90 36.17 35.65
C LEU A 203 15.08 36.08 36.63
N ASN A 204 16.24 35.60 36.14
CA ASN A 204 17.48 35.61 36.93
C ASN A 204 17.93 37.03 37.24
N GLY A 205 17.80 37.96 36.28
CA GLY A 205 18.03 39.39 36.50
C GLY A 205 17.07 39.97 37.55
N ILE A 206 15.77 39.76 37.39
CA ILE A 206 14.73 40.23 38.33
C ILE A 206 14.95 39.66 39.72
N ASN A 207 15.25 38.34 39.84
CA ASN A 207 15.52 37.71 41.13
C ASN A 207 16.70 38.34 41.87
N LYS A 208 17.79 38.69 41.15
CA LYS A 208 18.94 39.37 41.71
C LYS A 208 18.58 40.77 42.21
N ASP A 209 17.86 41.57 41.39
CA ASP A 209 17.47 42.94 41.75
C ASP A 209 16.52 42.93 42.96
N VAL A 210 15.50 42.06 42.97
CA VAL A 210 14.54 41.94 44.10
C VAL A 210 15.22 41.43 45.37
N SER A 211 16.15 40.47 45.24
CA SER A 211 16.92 39.98 46.41
C SER A 211 17.71 41.08 47.10
N VAL A 212 18.33 41.98 46.32
CA VAL A 212 19.04 43.15 46.85
C VAL A 212 18.04 44.11 47.50
N ALA A 213 16.94 44.42 46.84
CA ALA A 213 15.90 45.32 47.35
C ALA A 213 15.27 44.82 48.65
N VAL A 214 15.03 43.52 48.78
CA VAL A 214 14.52 42.91 50.05
C VAL A 214 15.54 43.01 51.18
N LYS A 215 16.83 42.77 50.88
CA LYS A 215 17.90 42.94 51.88
C LYS A 215 18.05 44.39 52.33
N ALA A 216 17.82 45.37 51.44
CA ALA A 216 17.80 46.77 51.74
C ALA A 216 16.52 47.26 52.41
N GLY A 217 15.50 46.41 52.59
CA GLY A 217 14.21 46.75 53.23
C GLY A 217 13.26 47.55 52.34
N VAL A 218 13.56 47.71 51.01
CA VAL A 218 12.75 48.48 50.05
C VAL A 218 11.78 47.63 49.21
N ALA A 219 11.83 46.30 49.30
CA ALA A 219 10.90 45.37 48.68
C ALA A 219 10.44 44.31 49.68
N MET A 220 9.27 43.70 49.43
CA MET A 220 8.70 42.68 50.32
C MET A 220 9.32 41.30 50.03
N ARG A 221 9.50 40.49 51.08
CA ARG A 221 9.92 39.09 50.94
C ARG A 221 8.98 38.29 50.01
N ASN A 222 7.69 38.64 49.98
CA ASN A 222 6.70 38.04 49.13
C ASN A 222 7.03 38.23 47.62
N ASP A 223 7.56 39.36 47.24
CA ASP A 223 7.97 39.64 45.83
C ASP A 223 9.09 38.67 45.40
N LEU A 224 10.07 38.44 46.26
CA LEU A 224 11.14 37.47 46.00
C LEU A 224 10.59 36.05 45.85
N LEU A 225 9.66 35.65 46.73
CA LEU A 225 9.05 34.31 46.61
C LEU A 225 8.25 34.13 45.33
N GLN A 226 7.53 35.16 44.86
CA GLN A 226 6.79 35.13 43.60
C GLN A 226 7.76 34.94 42.42
N VAL A 227 8.89 35.62 42.38
CA VAL A 227 9.91 35.44 41.34
C VAL A 227 10.49 34.03 41.37
N GLN A 228 10.79 33.49 42.56
CA GLN A 228 11.33 32.14 42.70
C GLN A 228 10.32 31.06 42.25
N LEU A 229 9.04 31.21 42.59
CA LEU A 229 7.99 30.32 42.07
C LEU A 229 7.93 30.37 40.57
N ARG A 230 8.00 31.55 39.95
CA ARG A 230 8.02 31.68 38.49
C ARG A 230 9.27 31.03 37.85
N GLN A 231 10.44 31.14 38.51
CA GLN A 231 11.66 30.44 38.03
C GLN A 231 11.47 28.92 38.07
N ASN A 232 10.85 28.35 39.12
CA ASN A 232 10.54 26.92 39.19
C ASN A 232 9.59 26.47 38.06
N ASP A 233 8.58 27.29 37.70
CA ASP A 233 7.69 27.02 36.56
C ASP A 233 8.45 26.98 35.24
N ILE A 234 9.37 27.93 35.03
CA ILE A 234 10.21 27.99 33.82
C ILE A 234 11.14 26.79 33.75
N GLU A 235 11.78 26.39 34.85
CA GLU A 235 12.63 25.18 34.86
C GLU A 235 11.82 23.93 34.56
N SER A 236 10.59 23.79 35.09
CA SER A 236 9.69 22.69 34.76
C SER A 236 9.33 22.67 33.28
N GLN A 237 9.03 23.82 32.68
CA GLN A 237 8.76 23.93 31.25
C GLN A 237 9.98 23.57 30.40
N LYS A 238 11.18 24.02 30.81
CA LYS A 238 12.46 23.68 30.16
C LYS A 238 12.73 22.18 30.12
N LEU A 239 12.51 21.49 31.26
CA LEU A 239 12.64 20.02 31.32
C LEU A 239 11.68 19.31 30.35
N LYS A 240 10.42 19.76 30.27
CA LYS A 240 9.42 19.20 29.32
C LYS A 240 9.84 19.42 27.88
N LEU A 241 10.34 20.62 27.54
CA LEU A 241 10.82 20.93 26.19
C LEU A 241 12.07 20.10 25.83
N GLN A 242 13.03 19.94 26.74
CA GLN A 242 14.21 19.10 26.52
C GLN A 242 13.83 17.65 26.21
N ASN A 243 12.91 17.09 26.98
CA ASN A 243 12.39 15.75 26.70
C ASN A 243 11.66 15.67 25.36
N GLY A 244 10.79 16.66 25.06
CA GLY A 244 10.10 16.74 23.76
C GLY A 244 11.06 16.81 22.57
N ILE A 245 12.11 17.63 22.67
CA ILE A 245 13.17 17.73 21.64
C ILE A 245 13.91 16.40 21.46
N SER A 246 14.20 15.69 22.54
CA SER A 246 14.85 14.38 22.47
C SER A 246 13.98 13.36 21.73
N ILE A 247 12.71 13.30 22.08
CA ILE A 247 11.75 12.37 21.46
C ILE A 247 11.53 12.67 19.98
N ILE A 248 11.33 13.95 19.61
CA ILE A 248 11.08 14.29 18.21
C ILE A 248 12.31 14.02 17.33
N LYS A 249 13.53 14.19 17.86
CA LYS A 249 14.76 13.80 17.16
C LYS A 249 14.83 12.29 16.92
N LEU A 250 14.46 11.48 17.91
CA LEU A 250 14.38 10.02 17.76
C LEU A 250 13.34 9.63 16.71
N LEU A 251 12.17 10.24 16.73
CA LEU A 251 11.12 10.00 15.74
C LEU A 251 11.57 10.37 14.32
N LEU A 252 12.14 11.56 14.14
CA LEU A 252 12.69 11.99 12.85
C LEU A 252 13.81 11.07 12.36
N ALA A 253 14.73 10.68 13.25
CA ALA A 253 15.81 9.77 12.90
C ALA A 253 15.26 8.41 12.43
N GLN A 254 14.34 7.83 13.16
CA GLN A 254 13.70 6.57 12.81
C GLN A 254 12.90 6.68 11.49
N TYR A 255 12.12 7.75 11.34
CA TYR A 255 11.22 7.93 10.20
C TYR A 255 12.00 8.20 8.90
N CYS A 256 13.08 8.98 8.98
CA CYS A 256 13.97 9.28 7.87
C CYS A 256 15.09 8.24 7.66
N GLY A 257 15.21 7.24 8.53
CA GLY A 257 16.27 6.22 8.48
C GLY A 257 17.66 6.79 8.76
N LEU A 258 17.75 7.82 9.59
CA LEU A 258 19.03 8.37 10.03
C LEU A 258 19.64 7.51 11.13
N ARG A 259 20.94 7.27 11.06
CA ARG A 259 21.68 6.47 12.05
C ARG A 259 22.04 7.26 13.32
N ASP A 260 22.10 8.58 13.21
CA ASP A 260 22.49 9.47 14.28
C ASP A 260 21.35 10.41 14.66
N THR A 261 21.23 10.71 15.95
CA THR A 261 20.27 11.64 16.52
C THR A 261 20.90 12.99 16.88
N THR A 262 22.21 13.16 16.67
CA THR A 262 22.98 14.39 16.96
C THR A 262 22.92 15.38 15.78
N PHE A 263 21.72 15.65 15.26
CA PHE A 263 21.50 16.62 14.20
C PHE A 263 20.70 17.82 14.69
N ASP A 264 20.79 18.92 13.97
CA ASP A 264 19.93 20.08 14.09
C ASP A 264 19.22 20.37 12.77
N VAL A 265 18.23 21.27 12.77
CA VAL A 265 17.50 21.66 11.56
C VAL A 265 17.63 23.13 11.28
N SER A 266 17.68 23.44 9.98
CA SER A 266 17.57 24.82 9.48
C SER A 266 16.25 25.00 8.76
N TYR A 267 15.62 26.14 8.98
CA TYR A 267 14.38 26.52 8.31
C TYR A 267 14.44 28.00 7.89
N ASN A 268 13.63 28.36 6.90
CA ASN A 268 13.41 29.72 6.50
C ASN A 268 12.13 30.25 7.17
N ALA A 269 12.20 31.42 7.76
CA ALA A 269 11.05 32.07 8.39
C ALA A 269 10.20 32.91 7.43
N ASP A 270 10.54 32.93 6.12
CA ASP A 270 9.78 33.68 5.13
C ASP A 270 8.37 33.14 4.98
N VAL A 271 7.39 34.01 5.01
CA VAL A 271 5.97 33.72 4.89
C VAL A 271 5.50 34.13 3.50
N SER A 272 5.12 33.15 2.68
CA SER A 272 4.52 33.43 1.37
C SER A 272 3.05 33.84 1.52
N VAL A 273 2.63 34.85 0.74
CA VAL A 273 1.24 35.31 0.75
C VAL A 273 0.33 34.26 0.11
N PRO A 274 -0.77 33.81 0.75
CA PRO A 274 -1.57 32.67 0.29
C PRO A 274 -2.21 32.87 -1.08
N ILE A 275 -2.67 34.08 -1.40
CA ILE A 275 -3.46 34.39 -2.62
C ILE A 275 -2.80 33.91 -3.91
N SER A 276 -1.46 33.98 -3.99
CA SER A 276 -0.70 33.50 -5.16
C SER A 276 -0.65 31.97 -5.29
N LEU A 277 -1.04 31.24 -4.27
CA LEU A 277 -0.97 29.77 -4.20
C LEU A 277 -2.27 29.07 -4.52
N LYS A 278 -3.38 29.81 -4.64
CA LYS A 278 -4.69 29.22 -4.92
C LYS A 278 -4.73 28.63 -6.32
N LYS A 279 -5.08 27.34 -6.40
CA LYS A 279 -5.27 26.61 -7.66
C LYS A 279 -6.74 26.56 -8.06
N ASP A 280 -7.02 26.33 -9.34
CA ASP A 280 -8.36 25.93 -9.80
C ASP A 280 -8.62 24.48 -9.36
N HIS A 281 -9.56 24.30 -8.43
CA HIS A 281 -9.90 22.99 -7.87
C HIS A 281 -10.49 22.03 -8.89
N GLN A 282 -11.12 22.54 -9.97
CA GLN A 282 -11.64 21.68 -11.04
C GLN A 282 -10.52 21.05 -11.86
N GLN A 283 -9.48 21.81 -12.16
CA GLN A 283 -8.31 21.29 -12.87
C GLN A 283 -7.43 20.44 -11.94
N ALA A 284 -7.24 20.87 -10.70
CA ALA A 284 -6.47 20.16 -9.71
C ALA A 284 -7.03 18.76 -9.43
N LEU A 285 -8.35 18.59 -9.39
CA LEU A 285 -9.02 17.30 -9.16
C LEU A 285 -8.48 16.21 -10.10
N LEU A 286 -8.33 16.51 -11.38
CA LEU A 286 -7.91 15.53 -12.39
C LEU A 286 -6.48 15.03 -12.18
N GLN A 287 -5.67 15.80 -11.45
CA GLN A 287 -4.27 15.47 -11.17
C GLN A 287 -4.10 14.70 -9.86
N THR A 288 -5.14 14.66 -8.99
CA THR A 288 -5.05 13.96 -7.71
C THR A 288 -4.98 12.45 -7.89
N THR A 289 -4.12 11.83 -7.09
CA THR A 289 -3.95 10.37 -7.07
C THR A 289 -5.24 9.66 -6.65
N GLU A 290 -6.01 10.25 -5.73
CA GLU A 290 -7.29 9.70 -5.29
C GLU A 290 -8.33 9.66 -6.42
N TYR A 291 -8.44 10.71 -7.24
CA TYR A 291 -9.33 10.71 -8.40
C TYR A 291 -8.91 9.66 -9.43
N GLN A 292 -7.59 9.52 -9.67
CA GLN A 292 -7.08 8.49 -10.58
C GLN A 292 -7.38 7.07 -10.07
N LEU A 293 -7.28 6.82 -8.75
CA LEU A 293 -7.67 5.55 -8.14
C LEU A 293 -9.16 5.24 -8.31
N LEU A 294 -10.03 6.23 -8.14
CA LEU A 294 -11.48 6.08 -8.36
C LEU A 294 -11.78 5.73 -9.83
N ASN A 295 -11.09 6.35 -10.79
CA ASN A 295 -11.20 5.98 -12.20
C ASN A 295 -10.74 4.53 -12.46
N LYS A 296 -9.64 4.10 -11.85
CA LYS A 296 -9.18 2.69 -11.94
C LYS A 296 -10.17 1.71 -11.33
N GLN A 297 -10.87 2.10 -10.27
CA GLN A 297 -11.96 1.30 -9.70
C GLN A 297 -13.12 1.14 -10.68
N VAL A 298 -13.53 2.20 -11.39
CA VAL A 298 -14.56 2.13 -12.43
C VAL A 298 -14.09 1.22 -13.58
N GLU A 299 -12.84 1.36 -14.04
CA GLU A 299 -12.25 0.51 -15.08
C GLU A 299 -12.23 -0.98 -14.65
N ALA A 300 -11.84 -1.27 -13.41
CA ALA A 300 -11.84 -2.62 -12.87
C ALA A 300 -13.23 -3.26 -12.85
N THR A 301 -14.25 -2.52 -12.36
CA THR A 301 -15.65 -3.02 -12.34
C THR A 301 -16.22 -3.20 -13.75
N GLN A 302 -15.84 -2.36 -14.71
CA GLN A 302 -16.22 -2.52 -16.11
C GLN A 302 -15.62 -3.81 -16.71
N LEU A 303 -14.35 -4.10 -16.41
CA LEU A 303 -13.70 -5.34 -16.86
C LEU A 303 -14.33 -6.57 -16.21
N GLN A 304 -14.64 -6.51 -14.90
CA GLN A 304 -15.36 -7.58 -14.19
C GLN A 304 -16.75 -7.83 -14.79
N HIS A 305 -17.48 -6.78 -15.20
CA HIS A 305 -18.77 -6.93 -15.89
C HIS A 305 -18.58 -7.64 -17.24
N LYS A 306 -17.56 -7.27 -18.04
CA LYS A 306 -17.23 -7.97 -19.30
C LYS A 306 -16.84 -9.43 -19.06
N MET A 307 -16.12 -9.74 -17.98
CA MET A 307 -15.77 -11.10 -17.61
C MET A 307 -17.02 -11.92 -17.24
N ALA A 308 -17.95 -11.36 -16.49
CA ALA A 308 -19.21 -12.01 -16.16
C ALA A 308 -20.09 -12.31 -17.39
N ILE A 309 -20.03 -11.47 -18.42
CA ILE A 309 -20.65 -11.79 -19.71
C ILE A 309 -19.94 -12.98 -20.33
N GLY A 310 -18.59 -12.98 -20.32
CA GLY A 310 -17.76 -14.04 -20.89
C GLY A 310 -17.96 -15.40 -20.23
N GLU A 311 -18.23 -15.46 -18.94
CA GLU A 311 -18.53 -16.70 -18.18
C GLU A 311 -19.77 -17.43 -18.70
N ASN A 312 -20.67 -16.72 -19.36
CA ASN A 312 -21.91 -17.27 -19.90
C ASN A 312 -21.84 -17.59 -21.39
N LEU A 313 -20.68 -17.35 -22.03
CA LEU A 313 -20.43 -17.70 -23.43
C LEU A 313 -19.84 -19.11 -23.54
N PRO A 314 -20.04 -19.79 -24.70
CA PRO A 314 -19.35 -21.04 -24.96
C PRO A 314 -17.84 -20.88 -24.87
N THR A 315 -17.14 -21.89 -24.37
CA THR A 315 -15.68 -21.94 -24.42
C THR A 315 -15.22 -23.00 -25.40
N VAL A 316 -14.18 -22.69 -26.17
CA VAL A 316 -13.58 -23.60 -27.14
C VAL A 316 -12.11 -23.79 -26.77
N ALA A 317 -11.69 -25.03 -26.66
CA ALA A 317 -10.30 -25.39 -26.43
C ALA A 317 -9.87 -26.51 -27.40
N VAL A 318 -8.60 -26.49 -27.80
CA VAL A 318 -7.94 -27.58 -28.50
C VAL A 318 -6.90 -28.21 -27.61
N GLY A 319 -6.69 -29.51 -27.75
CA GLY A 319 -5.73 -30.21 -26.90
C GLY A 319 -5.06 -31.36 -27.64
N ALA A 320 -3.92 -31.75 -27.10
CA ALA A 320 -3.20 -32.96 -27.48
C ALA A 320 -2.75 -33.69 -26.21
N GLY A 321 -2.80 -35.01 -26.26
CA GLY A 321 -2.38 -35.82 -25.12
C GLY A 321 -1.69 -37.09 -25.52
N TYR A 322 -0.85 -37.60 -24.66
CA TYR A 322 -0.25 -38.91 -24.74
C TYR A 322 -0.63 -39.68 -23.48
N ASN A 323 -1.36 -40.79 -23.69
CA ASN A 323 -1.94 -41.60 -22.64
C ASN A 323 -1.40 -43.01 -22.63
N TYR A 324 -1.24 -43.59 -21.45
CA TYR A 324 -0.89 -44.97 -21.23
C TYR A 324 -1.91 -45.60 -20.32
N HIS A 325 -2.33 -46.82 -20.61
CA HIS A 325 -3.20 -47.58 -19.72
C HIS A 325 -2.89 -49.11 -19.78
N THR A 326 -3.17 -49.77 -18.67
CA THR A 326 -3.13 -51.22 -18.53
C THR A 326 -4.53 -51.80 -18.30
N LEU A 327 -5.53 -51.18 -18.94
CA LEU A 327 -6.88 -51.67 -18.93
C LEU A 327 -6.98 -52.85 -19.88
N LEU A 328 -7.84 -53.84 -19.61
CA LEU A 328 -8.07 -55.00 -20.47
C LEU A 328 -6.89 -55.96 -20.65
N ASP A 329 -6.05 -56.09 -19.61
CA ASP A 329 -4.86 -56.96 -19.59
C ASP A 329 -3.84 -56.68 -20.72
N ASN A 330 -3.91 -55.49 -21.34
CA ASN A 330 -3.03 -55.04 -22.38
C ASN A 330 -2.44 -53.68 -22.03
N ASN A 331 -1.11 -53.57 -22.18
CA ASN A 331 -0.39 -52.31 -22.07
C ASN A 331 -0.51 -51.54 -23.37
N ARG A 332 -1.21 -50.39 -23.37
CA ARG A 332 -1.34 -49.55 -24.56
C ARG A 332 -0.99 -48.11 -24.28
N SER A 333 -0.28 -47.53 -25.22
CA SER A 333 -0.05 -46.07 -25.26
C SER A 333 -0.57 -45.53 -26.58
N PHE A 334 -1.15 -44.35 -26.55
CA PHE A 334 -1.68 -43.68 -27.73
C PHE A 334 -1.59 -42.15 -27.56
N ALA A 335 -1.40 -41.48 -28.66
CA ALA A 335 -1.53 -40.03 -28.78
C ALA A 335 -2.94 -39.69 -29.29
N MET A 336 -3.46 -38.58 -28.79
CA MET A 336 -4.75 -38.06 -29.25
C MET A 336 -4.69 -36.55 -29.44
N ILE A 337 -5.40 -36.03 -30.40
CA ILE A 337 -5.69 -34.61 -30.60
C ILE A 337 -7.20 -34.47 -30.46
N PHE A 338 -7.65 -33.45 -29.73
CA PHE A 338 -9.06 -33.22 -29.52
C PHE A 338 -9.41 -31.73 -29.51
N ALA A 339 -10.65 -31.44 -29.83
CA ALA A 339 -11.25 -30.12 -29.61
C ALA A 339 -12.46 -30.28 -28.69
N THR A 340 -12.59 -29.36 -27.75
CA THR A 340 -13.72 -29.35 -26.82
C THR A 340 -14.49 -28.05 -26.97
N VAL A 341 -15.82 -28.14 -26.97
CA VAL A 341 -16.71 -27.00 -26.89
C VAL A 341 -17.56 -27.21 -25.63
N ASN A 342 -17.44 -26.31 -24.70
CA ASN A 342 -18.24 -26.34 -23.47
C ASN A 342 -19.27 -25.20 -23.52
N ILE A 343 -20.56 -25.57 -23.47
CA ILE A 343 -21.67 -24.61 -23.48
C ILE A 343 -22.36 -24.67 -22.11
N PRO A 344 -22.26 -23.58 -21.31
CA PRO A 344 -22.74 -23.60 -19.92
C PRO A 344 -24.26 -23.39 -19.81
N ILE A 345 -25.07 -24.26 -20.39
CA ILE A 345 -26.54 -24.12 -20.53
C ILE A 345 -27.22 -23.83 -19.18
N SER A 346 -26.92 -24.64 -18.16
CA SER A 346 -27.52 -24.46 -16.82
C SER A 346 -27.09 -23.18 -16.13
N SER A 347 -25.92 -22.64 -16.49
CA SER A 347 -25.41 -21.39 -15.94
C SER A 347 -26.16 -20.14 -16.43
N TRP A 348 -26.89 -20.26 -17.57
CA TRP A 348 -27.58 -19.11 -18.17
C TRP A 348 -28.67 -18.55 -17.26
N TRP A 349 -29.35 -19.39 -16.48
CA TRP A 349 -30.38 -18.93 -15.54
C TRP A 349 -29.79 -18.09 -14.39
N GLY A 350 -28.71 -18.54 -13.75
CA GLY A 350 -27.98 -17.77 -12.75
C GLY A 350 -27.10 -16.66 -13.34
N GLY A 351 -26.55 -16.89 -14.53
CA GLY A 351 -25.64 -15.98 -15.22
C GLY A 351 -26.23 -14.63 -15.55
N SER A 352 -27.52 -14.58 -15.96
CA SER A 352 -28.21 -13.32 -16.20
C SER A 352 -28.25 -12.43 -14.95
N HIS A 353 -28.41 -13.03 -13.77
CA HIS A 353 -28.38 -12.31 -12.48
C HIS A 353 -26.95 -11.90 -12.09
N SER A 354 -25.94 -12.73 -12.38
CA SER A 354 -24.53 -12.39 -12.18
C SER A 354 -24.13 -11.17 -13.03
N ILE A 355 -24.48 -11.17 -14.32
CA ILE A 355 -24.22 -10.05 -15.23
C ILE A 355 -24.91 -8.76 -14.72
N LYS A 356 -26.19 -8.85 -14.34
CA LYS A 356 -26.94 -7.71 -13.79
C LYS A 356 -26.29 -7.20 -12.49
N ARG A 357 -25.88 -8.09 -11.61
CA ARG A 357 -25.16 -7.72 -10.36
C ARG A 357 -23.88 -6.96 -10.68
N LYS A 358 -23.04 -7.48 -11.60
CA LYS A 358 -21.79 -6.82 -12.00
C LYS A 358 -22.03 -5.48 -12.70
N LYS A 359 -23.12 -5.34 -13.46
CA LYS A 359 -23.53 -4.06 -14.01
C LYS A 359 -23.93 -3.05 -12.91
N ILE A 360 -24.66 -3.50 -11.88
CA ILE A 360 -25.01 -2.67 -10.73
C ILE A 360 -23.75 -2.26 -9.96
N GLU A 361 -22.78 -3.18 -9.75
CA GLU A 361 -21.49 -2.87 -9.12
C GLU A 361 -20.73 -1.79 -9.91
N GLN A 362 -20.74 -1.86 -11.25
CA GLN A 362 -20.17 -0.83 -12.11
C GLN A 362 -20.90 0.54 -11.95
N GLN A 363 -22.23 0.53 -11.95
CA GLN A 363 -23.00 1.76 -11.73
C GLN A 363 -22.70 2.39 -10.37
N LYS A 364 -22.64 1.57 -9.31
CA LYS A 364 -22.22 2.03 -7.97
C LYS A 364 -20.83 2.66 -7.98
N ALA A 365 -19.88 2.08 -8.71
CA ALA A 365 -18.53 2.64 -8.81
C ALA A 365 -18.53 4.00 -9.54
N ILE A 366 -19.37 4.19 -10.56
CA ILE A 366 -19.54 5.47 -11.26
C ILE A 366 -20.17 6.51 -10.33
N GLU A 367 -21.20 6.14 -9.59
CA GLU A 367 -21.83 7.03 -8.61
C GLU A 367 -20.86 7.43 -7.49
N GLN A 368 -20.07 6.47 -7.00
CA GLN A 368 -19.01 6.74 -6.03
C GLN A 368 -17.92 7.67 -6.58
N LEU A 369 -17.52 7.50 -7.86
CA LEU A 369 -16.58 8.41 -8.51
C LEU A 369 -17.14 9.85 -8.53
N ASN A 370 -18.40 10.03 -8.89
CA ASN A 370 -19.03 11.34 -8.95
C ASN A 370 -19.12 11.97 -7.55
N ASP A 371 -19.65 11.25 -6.57
CA ASP A 371 -19.79 11.72 -5.18
C ASP A 371 -18.44 12.06 -4.56
N ASN A 372 -17.48 11.14 -4.64
CA ASN A 372 -16.14 11.39 -4.12
C ASN A 372 -15.41 12.54 -4.86
N SER A 373 -15.70 12.77 -6.14
CA SER A 373 -15.16 13.91 -6.86
C SER A 373 -15.63 15.23 -6.28
N GLU A 374 -16.91 15.34 -5.90
CA GLU A 374 -17.42 16.52 -5.20
C GLU A 374 -16.83 16.65 -3.79
N LEU A 375 -16.71 15.55 -3.05
CA LEU A 375 -16.08 15.56 -1.73
C LEU A 375 -14.59 15.96 -1.79
N LEU A 376 -13.86 15.53 -2.82
CA LEU A 376 -12.48 15.97 -3.04
C LEU A 376 -12.38 17.48 -3.30
N LYS A 377 -13.28 18.05 -4.09
CA LYS A 377 -13.33 19.51 -4.29
C LYS A 377 -13.67 20.27 -3.02
N ILE A 378 -14.62 19.76 -2.23
CA ILE A 378 -14.93 20.33 -0.90
C ILE A 378 -13.71 20.26 0.03
N ARG A 379 -12.97 19.14 0.03
CA ARG A 379 -11.73 18.99 0.81
C ARG A 379 -10.66 20.01 0.37
N MET A 380 -10.49 20.24 -0.93
CA MET A 380 -9.57 21.26 -1.44
C MET A 380 -10.00 22.68 -1.00
N GLN A 381 -11.31 22.98 -1.11
CA GLN A 381 -11.82 24.27 -0.66
C GLN A 381 -11.64 24.46 0.85
N LYS A 382 -11.91 23.42 1.65
CA LYS A 382 -11.64 23.44 3.09
C LYS A 382 -10.19 23.70 3.38
N ALA A 383 -9.28 22.93 2.74
CA ALA A 383 -7.84 23.09 2.93
C ALA A 383 -7.36 24.50 2.54
N TRP A 384 -7.95 25.09 1.51
CA TRP A 384 -7.70 26.49 1.15
C TRP A 384 -8.16 27.47 2.25
N ASN A 385 -9.37 27.30 2.77
CA ASN A 385 -9.88 28.13 3.84
C ASN A 385 -9.02 28.01 5.10
N ASP A 386 -8.56 26.80 5.43
CA ASP A 386 -7.64 26.54 6.54
C ASP A 386 -6.29 27.28 6.36
N VAL A 387 -5.78 27.38 5.12
CA VAL A 387 -4.57 28.17 4.79
C VAL A 387 -4.81 29.65 5.04
N ASP A 388 -5.90 30.22 4.54
CA ASP A 388 -6.22 31.63 4.72
C ASP A 388 -6.42 31.98 6.20
N GLU A 389 -7.17 31.15 6.94
CA GLU A 389 -7.36 31.31 8.37
C GLU A 389 -6.04 31.29 9.13
N SER A 390 -5.19 30.28 8.87
CA SER A 390 -3.92 30.13 9.57
C SER A 390 -2.94 31.30 9.28
N TYR A 391 -2.98 31.84 8.06
CA TYR A 391 -2.24 33.05 7.71
C TYR A 391 -2.70 34.28 8.49
N GLN A 392 -4.02 34.48 8.62
CA GLN A 392 -4.58 35.58 9.40
C GLN A 392 -4.25 35.41 10.90
N GLN A 393 -4.32 34.17 11.44
CA GLN A 393 -3.92 33.88 12.81
C GLN A 393 -2.44 34.19 13.06
N LEU A 394 -1.56 33.87 12.12
CA LEU A 394 -0.14 34.23 12.20
C LEU A 394 0.05 35.74 12.25
N ALA A 395 -0.63 36.50 11.38
CA ALA A 395 -0.55 37.97 11.37
C ALA A 395 -1.06 38.60 12.69
N LEU A 396 -2.12 38.01 13.28
CA LEU A 396 -2.62 38.43 14.60
C LEU A 396 -1.63 38.10 15.71
N ALA A 397 -1.00 36.92 15.67
CA ALA A 397 0.01 36.52 16.64
C ALA A 397 1.25 37.41 16.61
N GLN A 398 1.71 37.82 15.40
CA GLN A 398 2.82 38.78 15.25
C GLN A 398 2.50 40.12 15.91
N ARG A 399 1.30 40.69 15.64
CA ARG A 399 0.87 41.93 16.31
C ARG A 399 0.76 41.79 17.82
N SER A 400 0.38 40.60 18.29
CA SER A 400 0.29 40.32 19.73
C SER A 400 1.66 40.34 20.41
N ILE A 401 2.73 39.97 19.71
CA ILE A 401 4.11 40.08 20.24
C ILE A 401 4.45 41.55 20.50
N GLU A 402 4.24 42.43 19.52
CA GLU A 402 4.54 43.85 19.63
C GLU A 402 3.81 44.50 20.84
N GLN A 403 2.51 44.14 21.00
CA GLN A 403 1.71 44.65 22.14
C GLN A 403 2.17 44.09 23.46
N ALA A 404 2.53 42.80 23.54
CA ALA A 404 2.97 42.16 24.76
C ALA A 404 4.38 42.61 25.16
N GLU A 405 5.26 42.88 24.20
CA GLU A 405 6.60 43.42 24.41
C GLU A 405 6.52 44.83 25.06
N GLU A 406 5.70 45.71 24.46
CA GLU A 406 5.50 47.05 25.01
C GLU A 406 4.86 47.01 26.39
N ASN A 407 3.86 46.13 26.62
CA ASN A 407 3.27 45.93 27.92
C ASN A 407 4.32 45.48 28.97
N LEU A 408 5.20 44.55 28.61
CA LEU A 408 6.30 44.11 29.46
C LEU A 408 7.26 45.26 29.77
N ARG A 409 7.65 46.03 28.76
CA ARG A 409 8.54 47.21 28.90
C ARG A 409 7.97 48.26 29.89
N LEU A 410 6.68 48.59 29.71
CA LEU A 410 5.98 49.55 30.62
C LEU A 410 5.89 49.04 32.04
N ASN A 411 5.45 47.78 32.26
CA ASN A 411 5.33 47.20 33.60
C ASN A 411 6.70 47.09 34.30
N ARG A 412 7.79 46.82 33.55
CA ARG A 412 9.14 46.84 34.09
C ARG A 412 9.52 48.23 34.61
N ASN A 413 9.24 49.27 33.81
CA ASN A 413 9.51 50.67 34.23
C ASN A 413 8.67 51.09 35.44
N PHE A 414 7.37 50.73 35.46
CA PHE A 414 6.50 51.06 36.59
C PHE A 414 6.90 50.33 37.89
N TYR A 415 7.36 49.08 37.77
CA TYR A 415 7.89 48.37 38.93
C TYR A 415 9.18 49.00 39.43
N GLN A 416 10.10 49.39 38.55
CA GLN A 416 11.33 50.08 38.92
C GLN A 416 11.07 51.46 39.55
N ALA A 417 10.02 52.13 39.12
CA ALA A 417 9.55 53.39 39.74
C ALA A 417 8.78 53.22 41.06
N GLY A 418 8.53 51.96 41.48
CA GLY A 418 7.76 51.67 42.68
C GLY A 418 6.25 51.92 42.56
N THR A 419 5.72 52.10 41.33
CA THR A 419 4.31 52.43 41.05
C THR A 419 3.46 51.22 40.68
N SER A 420 4.05 50.03 40.48
CA SER A 420 3.33 48.78 40.22
C SER A 420 3.85 47.64 41.10
N LYS A 421 3.07 46.56 41.21
CA LYS A 421 3.40 45.36 41.99
C LYS A 421 4.26 44.41 41.22
N MET A 422 5.01 43.52 41.90
CA MET A 422 5.74 42.42 41.30
C MET A 422 4.82 41.50 40.50
N SER A 423 3.60 41.23 40.95
CA SER A 423 2.60 40.45 40.24
C SER A 423 2.30 40.95 38.83
N ASP A 424 2.24 42.29 38.67
CA ASP A 424 1.91 42.92 37.37
C ASP A 424 3.06 42.76 36.40
N LEU A 425 4.30 42.90 36.87
CA LEU A 425 5.51 42.64 36.07
C LEU A 425 5.59 41.16 35.64
N LEU A 426 5.36 40.21 36.54
CA LEU A 426 5.38 38.79 36.25
C LEU A 426 4.23 38.39 35.30
N GLN A 427 3.04 39.02 35.44
CA GLN A 427 1.93 38.82 34.54
C GLN A 427 2.26 39.34 33.11
N ALA A 428 2.85 40.53 33.00
CA ALA A 428 3.29 41.07 31.69
C ALA A 428 4.37 40.18 31.03
N GLN A 429 5.30 39.64 31.84
CA GLN A 429 6.30 38.67 31.34
C GLN A 429 5.65 37.36 30.84
N LEU A 430 4.63 36.86 31.55
CA LEU A 430 3.88 35.68 31.15
C LEU A 430 3.16 35.91 29.80
N LEU A 431 2.48 37.05 29.66
CA LEU A 431 1.79 37.43 28.43
C LEU A 431 2.75 37.54 27.23
N TYR A 432 3.93 38.12 27.46
CA TYR A 432 4.96 38.20 26.40
C TYR A 432 5.46 36.81 26.00
N GLN A 433 5.77 35.95 26.96
CA GLN A 433 6.11 34.54 26.67
C GLN A 433 5.01 33.83 25.87
N GLN A 434 3.76 33.97 26.31
CA GLN A 434 2.61 33.35 25.61
C GLN A 434 2.41 33.88 24.20
N ALA A 435 2.67 35.17 23.94
CA ALA A 435 2.61 35.77 22.63
C ALA A 435 3.67 35.17 21.69
N LEU A 436 4.92 35.00 22.14
CA LEU A 436 5.99 34.36 21.41
C LEU A 436 5.70 32.90 21.10
N ASP A 437 5.24 32.13 22.09
CA ASP A 437 4.88 30.73 21.94
C ASP A 437 3.72 30.58 20.94
N LYS A 438 2.69 31.42 21.03
CA LYS A 438 1.55 31.42 20.12
C LYS A 438 1.94 31.76 18.69
N CYS A 439 2.87 32.72 18.49
CA CYS A 439 3.36 33.04 17.15
C CYS A 439 4.14 31.87 16.55
N THR A 440 4.97 31.21 17.35
CA THR A 440 5.71 30.01 16.91
C THR A 440 4.76 28.88 16.51
N ASP A 441 3.70 28.63 17.30
CA ASP A 441 2.68 27.65 16.97
C ASP A 441 1.92 28.01 15.69
N ALA A 442 1.49 29.27 15.55
CA ALA A 442 0.76 29.75 14.38
C ALA A 442 1.59 29.66 13.10
N PHE A 443 2.90 29.92 13.18
CA PHE A 443 3.80 29.76 12.04
C PHE A 443 3.91 28.29 11.59
N ALA A 444 4.10 27.36 12.52
CA ALA A 444 4.17 25.94 12.22
C ALA A 444 2.83 25.41 11.69
N GLU A 445 1.72 25.87 12.23
CA GLU A 445 0.38 25.54 11.75
C GLU A 445 0.17 26.04 10.31
N TYR A 446 0.52 27.28 10.01
CA TYR A 446 0.44 27.83 8.66
C TYR A 446 1.23 26.97 7.64
N GLN A 447 2.46 26.57 7.97
CA GLN A 447 3.27 25.70 7.12
C GLN A 447 2.61 24.32 6.90
N ASN A 448 2.05 23.73 7.95
CA ASN A 448 1.31 22.46 7.85
C ASN A 448 0.05 22.60 7.01
N LYS A 449 -0.71 23.72 7.12
CA LYS A 449 -1.90 23.95 6.28
C LYS A 449 -1.55 24.18 4.81
N LEU A 450 -0.43 24.85 4.53
CA LEU A 450 0.10 24.95 3.17
C LEU A 450 0.44 23.58 2.57
N LEU A 451 1.08 22.72 3.36
CA LEU A 451 1.37 21.35 2.94
C LEU A 451 0.09 20.57 2.66
N GLU A 452 -0.90 20.61 3.58
CA GLU A 452 -2.18 19.94 3.41
C GLU A 452 -2.91 20.40 2.13
N TYR A 453 -2.88 21.69 1.82
CA TYR A 453 -3.46 22.22 0.60
C TYR A 453 -2.71 21.75 -0.66
N ARG A 454 -1.36 21.78 -0.66
CA ARG A 454 -0.56 21.24 -1.76
C ARG A 454 -0.90 19.78 -2.05
N LEU A 455 -0.89 18.93 -1.03
CA LEU A 455 -1.24 17.52 -1.16
C LEU A 455 -2.68 17.31 -1.62
N ALA A 456 -3.63 18.09 -1.11
CA ALA A 456 -5.02 18.01 -1.53
C ALA A 456 -5.24 18.40 -3.00
N THR A 457 -4.38 19.25 -3.56
CA THR A 457 -4.48 19.74 -4.95
C THR A 457 -3.57 19.01 -5.94
N GLY A 458 -2.98 17.88 -5.54
CA GLY A 458 -2.15 17.05 -6.43
C GLY A 458 -0.83 17.70 -6.80
N ASN A 459 -0.23 18.44 -5.87
CA ASN A 459 1.13 19.03 -5.89
C ASN A 459 1.64 19.54 -7.22
#